data_03e3569d7a2d3af16ffeb4146419dc24
#
_entry.id   03e3569d7a2d3af16ffeb4146419dc24
#
_cell.length_a   1.000
_cell.length_b   1.000
_cell.length_c   1.000
_cell.angle_alpha   90.00
_cell.angle_beta   90.00
_cell.angle_gamma   90.00
#
_symmetry.space_group_name_H-M   'P 1'
#
loop_
_entity.id
_entity.type
_entity.pdbx_description
1 polymer ?
#
loop_
_entity_poly.entity_id
_entity_poly.type
_entity_poly.pdbx_seq_one_letter_code
_entity_poly.pdbx_strand_id
1 'polypeptide(L)'
;FGDAIYGPRMVDLAGAMAYAMMNERSPMMAACDVLKGYHAVAPLDEDEIACLFPMIAIRLCFSLAMTAVSSANIENTSRQLLSQEDPRGLLKQCARIKPEVATALFRRAIDLPASPGFPAFNDWLSRSKGTLLPSFRMSPVNYTKHVRPLDGSDPDLSFASSDTDHARA
;
A
#
# COMPACT_ATOMS: atom_id res chain seq x y z
N PHE A 1 -14.56 10.91 23.90
CA PHE A 1 -13.51 11.75 23.28
C PHE A 1 -12.17 11.75 24.07
N GLY A 2 -11.97 10.81 25.02
CA GLY A 2 -10.75 10.76 25.87
C GLY A 2 -9.46 10.54 25.11
N ASP A 3 -9.51 9.94 23.90
CA ASP A 3 -8.35 9.63 23.06
C ASP A 3 -8.17 10.63 21.90
N ALA A 4 -8.93 11.72 21.89
CA ALA A 4 -8.79 12.74 20.85
C ALA A 4 -7.47 13.50 21.02
N ILE A 5 -6.63 13.51 20.00
CA ILE A 5 -5.36 14.24 19.99
C ILE A 5 -5.34 15.23 18.84
N TYR A 6 -4.66 16.35 19.05
CA TYR A 6 -4.34 17.26 17.95
C TYR A 6 -3.08 16.74 17.24
N GLY A 7 -3.23 16.31 16.00
CA GLY A 7 -2.14 15.68 15.26
C GLY A 7 -2.40 15.63 13.73
N PRO A 8 -1.45 15.10 12.96
CA PRO A 8 -1.64 14.94 11.53
C PRO A 8 -2.84 14.03 11.23
N ARG A 9 -3.74 14.49 10.35
CA ARG A 9 -4.99 13.77 10.00
C ARG A 9 -4.73 12.38 9.40
N MET A 10 -3.57 12.16 8.75
CA MET A 10 -3.20 10.87 8.17
C MET A 10 -3.02 9.76 9.22
N VAL A 11 -2.79 10.10 10.50
CA VAL A 11 -2.66 9.11 11.59
C VAL A 11 -3.96 8.36 11.81
N ASP A 12 -5.09 9.07 11.84
CA ASP A 12 -6.41 8.48 12.02
C ASP A 12 -6.80 7.67 10.79
N LEU A 13 -6.53 8.22 9.59
CA LEU A 13 -6.77 7.52 8.33
C LEU A 13 -5.95 6.22 8.25
N ALA A 14 -4.66 6.26 8.56
CA ALA A 14 -3.81 5.07 8.57
C ALA A 14 -4.30 4.03 9.59
N GLY A 15 -4.83 4.49 10.73
CA GLY A 15 -5.50 3.64 11.71
C GLY A 15 -6.72 2.92 11.11
N ALA A 16 -7.62 3.66 10.48
CA ALA A 16 -8.80 3.12 9.82
C ALA A 16 -8.42 2.14 8.70
N MET A 17 -7.42 2.49 7.87
CA MET A 17 -6.89 1.60 6.83
C MET A 17 -6.33 0.31 7.42
N ALA A 18 -5.52 0.38 8.49
CA ALA A 18 -4.98 -0.79 9.16
C ALA A 18 -6.08 -1.74 9.65
N TYR A 19 -7.15 -1.22 10.24
CA TYR A 19 -8.30 -2.03 10.66
C TYR A 19 -9.05 -2.63 9.48
N ALA A 20 -9.28 -1.88 8.42
CA ALA A 20 -9.93 -2.39 7.22
C ALA A 20 -9.13 -3.49 6.51
N MET A 21 -7.79 -3.47 6.64
CA MET A 21 -6.91 -4.49 6.08
C MET A 21 -6.94 -5.81 6.84
N MET A 22 -7.38 -5.82 8.11
CA MET A 22 -7.37 -7.02 8.94
C MET A 22 -8.41 -8.03 8.44
N ASN A 23 -8.03 -9.31 8.40
CA ASN A 23 -8.87 -10.44 7.98
C ASN A 23 -9.35 -10.38 6.52
N GLU A 24 -8.82 -9.46 5.72
CA GLU A 24 -9.18 -9.34 4.31
C GLU A 24 -8.29 -10.22 3.42
N ARG A 25 -8.89 -10.79 2.36
CA ARG A 25 -8.13 -11.54 1.35
C ARG A 25 -7.18 -10.65 0.56
N SER A 26 -7.57 -9.39 0.38
CA SER A 26 -6.82 -8.37 -0.37
C SER A 26 -6.62 -7.13 0.50
N PRO A 27 -5.75 -7.17 1.51
CA PRO A 27 -5.61 -6.08 2.49
C PRO A 27 -5.33 -4.72 1.84
N MET A 28 -4.47 -4.66 0.83
CA MET A 28 -4.14 -3.41 0.16
C MET A 28 -5.33 -2.80 -0.59
N MET A 29 -6.24 -3.64 -1.12
CA MET A 29 -7.46 -3.13 -1.77
C MET A 29 -8.42 -2.54 -0.75
N ALA A 30 -8.62 -3.20 0.39
CA ALA A 30 -9.43 -2.66 1.48
C ALA A 30 -8.88 -1.29 1.97
N ALA A 31 -7.55 -1.17 2.08
CA ALA A 31 -6.92 0.12 2.38
C ALA A 31 -7.20 1.18 1.30
N CYS A 32 -7.14 0.80 0.02
CA CYS A 32 -7.44 1.70 -1.09
C CYS A 32 -8.90 2.17 -1.08
N ASP A 33 -9.86 1.31 -0.73
CA ASP A 33 -11.28 1.68 -0.66
C ASP A 33 -11.53 2.70 0.46
N VAL A 34 -10.92 2.51 1.63
CA VAL A 34 -10.98 3.49 2.74
C VAL A 34 -10.36 4.82 2.30
N LEU A 35 -9.17 4.78 1.68
CA LEU A 35 -8.48 5.96 1.19
C LEU A 35 -9.33 6.73 0.17
N LYS A 36 -9.93 6.02 -0.79
CA LYS A 36 -10.79 6.63 -1.81
C LYS A 36 -11.96 7.37 -1.19
N GLY A 37 -12.65 6.73 -0.24
CA GLY A 37 -13.76 7.36 0.47
C GLY A 37 -13.32 8.59 1.26
N TYR A 38 -12.20 8.53 1.95
CA TYR A 38 -11.66 9.64 2.72
C TYR A 38 -11.24 10.81 1.82
N HIS A 39 -10.46 10.51 0.77
CA HIS A 39 -9.92 11.52 -0.15
C HIS A 39 -11.02 12.30 -0.88
N ALA A 40 -12.16 11.67 -1.15
CA ALA A 40 -13.31 12.32 -1.78
C ALA A 40 -13.90 13.45 -0.92
N VAL A 41 -13.77 13.35 0.41
CA VAL A 41 -14.30 14.34 1.36
C VAL A 41 -13.20 15.30 1.83
N ALA A 42 -12.01 14.76 2.08
CA ALA A 42 -10.85 15.50 2.58
C ALA A 42 -9.61 15.15 1.76
N PRO A 43 -9.38 15.84 0.63
CA PRO A 43 -8.25 15.57 -0.25
C PRO A 43 -6.91 15.63 0.49
N LEU A 44 -6.07 14.60 0.27
CA LEU A 44 -4.72 14.49 0.81
C LEU A 44 -3.72 15.08 -0.19
N ASP A 45 -2.64 15.64 0.33
CA ASP A 45 -1.50 16.05 -0.48
C ASP A 45 -0.51 14.89 -0.73
N GLU A 46 0.52 15.16 -1.52
CA GLU A 46 1.51 14.15 -1.92
C GLU A 46 2.30 13.59 -0.75
N ASP A 47 2.67 14.43 0.19
CA ASP A 47 3.47 14.03 1.36
C ASP A 47 2.62 13.20 2.31
N GLU A 48 1.36 13.55 2.48
CA GLU A 48 0.40 12.78 3.27
C GLU A 48 0.20 11.37 2.68
N ILE A 49 0.03 11.27 1.36
CA ILE A 49 -0.13 9.99 0.67
C ILE A 49 1.14 9.12 0.82
N ALA A 50 2.31 9.73 0.69
CA ALA A 50 3.59 9.02 0.85
C ALA A 50 3.78 8.46 2.28
N CYS A 51 3.25 9.14 3.28
CA CYS A 51 3.34 8.74 4.69
C CYS A 51 2.33 7.64 5.09
N LEU A 52 1.27 7.38 4.32
CA LEU A 52 0.20 6.45 4.74
C LEU A 52 0.71 5.04 5.02
N PHE A 53 1.48 4.46 4.11
CA PHE A 53 1.93 3.07 4.28
C PHE A 53 2.86 2.87 5.49
N PRO A 54 3.88 3.70 5.74
CA PRO A 54 4.64 3.67 6.98
C PRO A 54 3.77 3.84 8.22
N MET A 55 2.77 4.71 8.19
CA MET A 55 1.87 4.95 9.32
C MET A 55 0.96 3.75 9.60
N ILE A 56 0.51 3.02 8.56
CA ILE A 56 -0.20 1.75 8.73
C ILE A 56 0.69 0.74 9.47
N ALA A 57 1.96 0.60 9.07
CA ALA A 57 2.89 -0.30 9.73
C ALA A 57 3.13 0.09 11.19
N ILE A 58 3.29 1.38 11.49
CA ILE A 58 3.41 1.89 12.86
C ILE A 58 2.15 1.55 13.68
N ARG A 59 0.96 1.73 13.11
CA ARG A 59 -0.31 1.39 13.78
C ARG A 59 -0.38 -0.09 14.14
N LEU A 60 0.02 -0.98 13.22
CA LEU A 60 0.06 -2.41 13.48
C LEU A 60 1.08 -2.78 14.57
N CYS A 61 2.27 -2.17 14.56
CA CYS A 61 3.26 -2.34 15.61
C CYS A 61 2.73 -1.89 16.97
N PHE A 62 2.05 -0.74 17.02
CA PHE A 62 1.44 -0.24 18.25
C PHE A 62 0.37 -1.21 18.78
N SER A 63 -0.49 -1.75 17.91
CA SER A 63 -1.50 -2.74 18.29
C SER A 63 -0.86 -4.00 18.89
N LEU A 64 0.25 -4.48 18.31
CA LEU A 64 1.00 -5.62 18.87
C LEU A 64 1.62 -5.31 20.23
N ALA A 65 2.20 -4.14 20.39
CA ALA A 65 2.78 -3.72 21.68
C ALA A 65 1.71 -3.62 22.77
N MET A 66 0.57 -3.02 22.46
CA MET A 66 -0.56 -2.91 23.40
C MET A 66 -1.13 -4.29 23.79
N THR A 67 -1.21 -5.22 22.84
CA THR A 67 -1.62 -6.61 23.11
C THR A 67 -0.62 -7.29 24.04
N ALA A 68 0.68 -7.12 23.82
CA ALA A 68 1.73 -7.71 24.67
C ALA A 68 1.67 -7.18 26.10
N VAL A 69 1.50 -5.86 26.28
CA VAL A 69 1.36 -5.22 27.59
C VAL A 69 0.09 -5.70 28.31
N SER A 70 -1.03 -5.78 27.58
CA SER A 70 -2.31 -6.24 28.15
C SER A 70 -2.26 -7.70 28.57
N SER A 71 -1.54 -8.55 27.81
CA SER A 71 -1.35 -9.97 28.14
C SER A 71 -0.49 -10.19 29.39
N ALA A 72 0.41 -9.27 29.70
CA ALA A 72 1.22 -9.33 30.91
C ALA A 72 0.41 -9.00 32.18
N ASN A 73 -0.71 -8.30 32.05
CA ASN A 73 -1.62 -7.95 33.15
C ASN A 73 -2.80 -8.94 33.16
N ILE A 74 -2.70 -10.00 33.93
CA ILE A 74 -3.56 -11.21 33.96
C ILE A 74 -5.04 -10.94 34.28
N GLU A 75 -5.45 -9.75 34.66
CA GLU A 75 -6.85 -9.49 35.11
C GLU A 75 -7.87 -9.17 34.01
N ASN A 76 -7.51 -9.12 32.73
CA ASN A 76 -8.41 -8.72 31.63
C ASN A 76 -8.62 -9.78 30.54
N THR A 77 -9.06 -10.97 30.97
CA THR A 77 -9.38 -12.08 30.02
C THR A 77 -10.53 -11.75 29.05
N SER A 78 -11.40 -10.82 29.42
CA SER A 78 -12.57 -10.47 28.60
C SER A 78 -12.25 -9.60 27.37
N ARG A 79 -11.15 -8.85 27.36
CA ARG A 79 -10.72 -8.04 26.22
C ARG A 79 -9.95 -8.85 25.16
N GLN A 80 -9.37 -9.98 25.53
CA GLN A 80 -8.69 -10.88 24.59
C GLN A 80 -9.64 -11.54 23.59
N LEU A 81 -10.93 -11.68 23.94
CA LEU A 81 -11.93 -12.31 23.06
C LEU A 81 -12.39 -11.41 21.91
N LEU A 82 -12.14 -10.12 21.95
CA LEU A 82 -12.53 -9.15 20.91
C LEU A 82 -11.45 -8.92 19.85
N SER A 83 -10.24 -9.39 20.06
CA SER A 83 -9.09 -9.19 19.15
C SER A 83 -8.66 -10.53 18.54
N GLN A 84 -9.57 -11.20 17.83
CA GLN A 84 -9.23 -12.37 17.00
C GLN A 84 -8.47 -11.97 15.72
N GLU A 85 -8.24 -10.71 15.52
CA GLU A 85 -7.50 -10.16 14.40
C GLU A 85 -6.00 -10.32 14.64
N ASP A 86 -5.29 -10.93 13.69
CA ASP A 86 -3.84 -11.11 13.80
C ASP A 86 -3.06 -9.96 13.13
N PRO A 87 -2.78 -8.86 13.83
CA PRO A 87 -1.98 -7.76 13.28
C PRO A 87 -0.55 -8.18 12.95
N ARG A 88 -0.06 -9.28 13.52
CA ARG A 88 1.27 -9.83 13.24
C ARG A 88 1.33 -10.44 11.83
N GLY A 89 0.30 -11.19 11.44
CA GLY A 89 0.19 -11.77 10.10
C GLY A 89 0.16 -10.66 9.03
N LEU A 90 -0.67 -9.64 9.25
CA LEU A 90 -0.76 -8.49 8.36
C LEU A 90 0.55 -7.69 8.30
N LEU A 91 1.21 -7.44 9.43
CA LEU A 91 2.50 -6.74 9.46
C LEU A 91 3.58 -7.50 8.66
N LYS A 92 3.61 -8.83 8.75
CA LYS A 92 4.51 -9.66 7.92
C LYS A 92 4.20 -9.54 6.42
N GLN A 93 2.93 -9.41 6.04
CA GLN A 93 2.54 -9.17 4.65
C GLN A 93 3.00 -7.78 4.21
N CYS A 94 2.74 -6.75 5.01
CA CYS A 94 3.20 -5.39 4.73
C CYS A 94 4.72 -5.30 4.58
N ALA A 95 5.50 -6.04 5.39
CA ALA A 95 6.96 -6.04 5.31
C ALA A 95 7.52 -6.59 3.97
N ARG A 96 6.71 -7.28 3.17
CA ARG A 96 7.08 -7.76 1.84
C ARG A 96 6.80 -6.76 0.73
N ILE A 97 6.05 -5.71 1.03
CA ILE A 97 5.64 -4.68 0.07
C ILE A 97 6.62 -3.52 0.17
N LYS A 98 7.21 -3.12 -0.95
CA LYS A 98 8.03 -1.91 -0.99
C LYS A 98 7.14 -0.68 -0.80
N PRO A 99 7.55 0.29 0.04
CA PRO A 99 6.74 1.49 0.29
C PRO A 99 6.34 2.25 -0.98
N GLU A 100 7.23 2.29 -1.97
CA GLU A 100 6.98 2.96 -3.25
C GLU A 100 5.84 2.29 -4.03
N VAL A 101 5.74 0.96 -3.94
CA VAL A 101 4.66 0.18 -4.59
C VAL A 101 3.33 0.46 -3.89
N ALA A 102 3.32 0.49 -2.55
CA ALA A 102 2.12 0.83 -1.79
C ALA A 102 1.66 2.27 -2.09
N THR A 103 2.59 3.24 -2.11
CA THR A 103 2.29 4.64 -2.47
C THR A 103 1.73 4.73 -3.90
N ALA A 104 2.30 4.01 -4.86
CA ALA A 104 1.80 3.98 -6.23
C ALA A 104 0.37 3.42 -6.32
N LEU A 105 0.05 2.39 -5.53
CA LEU A 105 -1.31 1.84 -5.43
C LEU A 105 -2.29 2.86 -4.83
N PHE A 106 -1.90 3.53 -3.75
CA PHE A 106 -2.73 4.55 -3.10
C PHE A 106 -3.01 5.72 -4.04
N ARG A 107 -2.00 6.19 -4.76
CA ARG A 107 -2.17 7.25 -5.77
C ARG A 107 -3.17 6.84 -6.85
N ARG A 108 -3.06 5.61 -7.34
CA ARG A 108 -4.00 5.09 -8.35
C ARG A 108 -5.43 4.95 -7.83
N ALA A 109 -5.59 4.59 -6.55
CA ALA A 109 -6.91 4.48 -5.94
C ALA A 109 -7.68 5.82 -5.91
N ILE A 110 -6.97 6.94 -5.94
CA ILE A 110 -7.52 8.30 -5.96
C ILE A 110 -7.29 9.01 -7.30
N ASP A 111 -7.18 8.24 -8.39
CA ASP A 111 -7.06 8.72 -9.76
C ASP A 111 -5.81 9.57 -10.06
N LEU A 112 -4.78 9.47 -9.23
CA LEU A 112 -3.49 10.11 -9.49
C LEU A 112 -2.54 9.18 -10.28
N PRO A 113 -1.59 9.74 -11.05
CA PRO A 113 -0.52 8.95 -11.65
C PRO A 113 0.26 8.16 -10.60
N ALA A 114 0.62 6.90 -10.87
CA ALA A 114 1.33 6.03 -9.93
C ALA A 114 2.63 6.66 -9.39
N SER A 115 3.31 7.47 -10.22
CA SER A 115 4.47 8.27 -9.83
C SER A 115 4.24 9.72 -10.22
N PRO A 116 4.56 10.70 -9.36
CA PRO A 116 4.42 12.12 -9.67
C PRO A 116 5.20 12.55 -10.91
N GLY A 117 6.39 12.00 -11.10
CA GLY A 117 7.27 12.31 -12.23
C GLY A 117 6.91 11.60 -13.54
N PHE A 118 5.99 10.63 -13.50
CA PHE A 118 5.69 9.80 -14.68
C PHE A 118 5.16 10.58 -15.88
N PRO A 119 4.22 11.53 -15.73
CA PRO A 119 3.75 12.33 -16.87
C PRO A 119 4.88 13.15 -17.52
N ALA A 120 5.71 13.81 -16.72
CA ALA A 120 6.83 14.60 -17.21
C ALA A 120 7.89 13.74 -17.89
N PHE A 121 8.19 12.57 -17.33
CA PHE A 121 9.10 11.58 -17.93
C PHE A 121 8.56 11.07 -19.27
N ASN A 122 7.28 10.74 -19.33
CA ASN A 122 6.65 10.22 -20.55
C ASN A 122 6.62 11.29 -21.66
N ASP A 123 6.37 12.54 -21.31
CA ASP A 123 6.41 13.66 -22.23
C ASP A 123 7.84 13.93 -22.74
N TRP A 124 8.83 13.92 -21.84
CA TRP A 124 10.25 13.98 -22.20
C TRP A 124 10.64 12.83 -23.14
N LEU A 125 10.28 11.60 -22.79
CA LEU A 125 10.58 10.40 -23.59
C LEU A 125 9.97 10.53 -25.00
N SER A 126 8.72 10.99 -25.12
CA SER A 126 8.06 11.18 -26.39
C SER A 126 8.76 12.19 -27.28
N ARG A 127 9.26 13.30 -26.70
CA ARG A 127 10.04 14.33 -27.40
C ARG A 127 11.45 13.88 -27.79
N SER A 128 12.08 13.07 -26.93
CA SER A 128 13.49 12.67 -27.08
C SER A 128 13.68 11.36 -27.83
N LYS A 129 12.59 10.62 -28.12
CA LYS A 129 12.60 9.27 -28.69
C LYS A 129 13.39 9.17 -29.99
N GLY A 130 13.22 10.12 -30.91
CA GLY A 130 13.93 10.14 -32.19
C GLY A 130 15.42 10.45 -32.09
N THR A 131 15.82 11.19 -31.06
CA THR A 131 17.20 11.65 -30.86
C THR A 131 18.05 10.65 -30.08
N LEU A 132 17.46 10.05 -29.04
CA LEU A 132 18.19 9.18 -28.12
C LEU A 132 18.25 7.72 -28.57
N LEU A 133 17.24 7.24 -29.29
CA LEU A 133 17.11 5.83 -29.68
C LEU A 133 16.62 5.68 -31.12
N PRO A 134 17.37 6.15 -32.12
CA PRO A 134 16.94 6.11 -33.53
C PRO A 134 16.69 4.69 -34.03
N SER A 135 17.32 3.67 -33.44
CA SER A 135 17.19 2.25 -33.81
C SER A 135 16.25 1.45 -32.90
N PHE A 136 15.79 2.03 -31.79
CA PHE A 136 14.91 1.34 -30.84
C PHE A 136 13.45 1.64 -31.16
N ARG A 137 12.72 0.66 -31.65
CA ARG A 137 11.25 0.74 -31.74
C ARG A 137 10.67 0.51 -30.33
N MET A 138 10.77 1.49 -29.47
CA MET A 138 9.95 1.48 -28.25
C MET A 138 8.52 1.82 -28.65
N SER A 139 7.70 0.80 -28.76
CA SER A 139 6.26 1.01 -28.66
C SER A 139 5.98 1.61 -27.27
N PRO A 140 5.23 2.72 -27.14
CA PRO A 140 4.80 3.15 -25.82
C PRO A 140 4.05 1.98 -25.21
N VAL A 141 4.66 1.37 -24.19
CA VAL A 141 3.98 0.34 -23.41
C VAL A 141 2.83 1.05 -22.72
N ASN A 142 1.64 0.80 -23.22
CA ASN A 142 0.44 1.36 -22.63
C ASN A 142 0.18 0.55 -21.35
N TYR A 143 0.85 0.93 -20.25
CA TYR A 143 0.71 0.29 -18.96
C TYR A 143 -0.75 0.23 -18.48
N THR A 144 -1.62 1.11 -18.98
CA THR A 144 -3.05 1.05 -18.66
C THR A 144 -3.77 -0.15 -19.28
N LYS A 145 -3.24 -0.74 -20.35
CA LYS A 145 -3.82 -1.95 -20.95
C LYS A 145 -3.34 -3.26 -20.30
N HIS A 146 -2.24 -3.24 -19.57
CA HIS A 146 -1.66 -4.43 -18.93
C HIS A 146 -1.84 -4.46 -17.42
N VAL A 147 -2.36 -3.42 -16.82
CA VAL A 147 -2.88 -3.50 -15.47
C VAL A 147 -4.24 -4.16 -15.57
N ARG A 148 -4.28 -5.49 -15.45
CA ARG A 148 -5.53 -6.19 -15.17
C ARG A 148 -6.19 -5.52 -13.98
N PRO A 149 -7.51 -5.30 -14.00
CA PRO A 149 -8.21 -4.93 -12.78
C PRO A 149 -7.82 -5.95 -11.72
N LEU A 150 -7.40 -5.50 -10.56
CA LEU A 150 -7.19 -6.34 -9.39
C LEU A 150 -8.59 -6.68 -8.85
N ASP A 151 -9.33 -7.50 -9.59
CA ASP A 151 -10.68 -7.96 -9.23
C ASP A 151 -10.66 -9.15 -8.27
N GLY A 152 -9.50 -9.46 -7.69
CA GLY A 152 -9.38 -10.53 -6.69
C GLY A 152 -9.58 -11.95 -7.22
N SER A 153 -9.75 -12.13 -8.53
CA SER A 153 -10.00 -13.44 -9.14
C SER A 153 -8.75 -14.15 -9.69
N ASP A 154 -7.57 -13.54 -9.57
CA ASP A 154 -6.33 -14.13 -10.06
C ASP A 154 -5.55 -14.82 -8.92
N PRO A 155 -5.54 -16.18 -8.84
CA PRO A 155 -4.76 -16.90 -7.82
C PRO A 155 -3.23 -16.86 -8.10
N ASP A 156 -2.79 -16.25 -9.18
CA ASP A 156 -1.42 -16.30 -9.67
C ASP A 156 -0.63 -15.00 -9.50
N LEU A 157 -0.77 -14.33 -8.35
CA LEU A 157 0.27 -13.43 -7.86
C LEU A 157 1.39 -14.21 -7.16
N SER A 158 1.77 -15.37 -7.68
CA SER A 158 3.08 -15.93 -7.44
C SER A 158 4.07 -15.05 -8.21
N PHE A 159 4.79 -14.21 -7.50
CA PHE A 159 6.03 -13.63 -8.01
C PHE A 159 6.89 -14.80 -8.45
N ALA A 160 6.99 -15.02 -9.75
CA ALA A 160 7.98 -15.92 -10.31
C ALA A 160 9.33 -15.44 -9.77
N SER A 161 9.91 -16.22 -8.87
CA SER A 161 11.31 -16.11 -8.54
C SER A 161 12.04 -16.31 -9.87
N SER A 162 12.70 -15.26 -10.34
CA SER A 162 13.60 -15.37 -11.48
C SER A 162 14.66 -16.38 -11.12
N ASP A 163 14.56 -17.56 -11.68
CA ASP A 163 15.61 -18.57 -11.72
C ASP A 163 16.85 -17.93 -12.35
N THR A 164 17.81 -17.62 -11.51
CA THR A 164 19.18 -17.37 -11.92
C THR A 164 19.89 -18.71 -12.08
N ASP A 165 19.57 -19.44 -13.14
CA ASP A 165 20.32 -20.61 -13.57
C ASP A 165 20.70 -20.50 -15.05
N HIS A 166 21.61 -19.57 -15.34
CA HIS A 166 22.43 -19.64 -16.55
C HIS A 166 23.85 -19.17 -16.26
N ALA A 167 24.60 -20.01 -15.57
CA ALA A 167 26.05 -19.97 -15.62
C ALA A 167 26.63 -21.34 -15.29
N ARG A 168 26.61 -22.27 -16.25
CA ARG A 168 27.57 -23.38 -16.37
C ARG A 168 27.32 -24.14 -17.68
N ALA A 169 27.97 -23.70 -18.75
CA ALA A 169 28.54 -24.55 -19.78
C ALA A 169 29.57 -23.73 -20.56
#